data_79555a3d351a90c1ac506a772cb1c7e9
#
_entry.id   79555a3d351a90c1ac506a772cb1c7e9
#
_cell.length_a   1.000
_cell.length_b   1.000
_cell.length_c   1.000
_cell.angle_alpha   90.00
_cell.angle_beta   90.00
_cell.angle_gamma   90.00
#
_symmetry.space_group_name_H-M   'P 1'
#
loop_
_entity.id
_entity.type
_entity.pdbx_description
1 polymer ?
#
loop_
_entity_poly.entity_id
_entity_poly.type
_entity_poly.pdbx_seq_one_letter_code
_entity_poly.pdbx_strand_id
1 'polypeptide(L)'
;RSDYPNQVNNLIGFPYIFRGALDVRAKTINEEMKIAAAHAIANLAKEEVPDEVVAAMGGERPHYGKDYIIPSTFDPRLISVIPAAVAKAAIDTKVARINIKNFDDYKDQLRQRLDPTVTIMQGVNNYIRKKPKKVVFADGEDENMLKAAIAFKNSNLGIPILVGKEDLIKNQLKKIGYSENFDIEIVNSKDSKKRQKYAKYLFGKLQRNKGLLEWDCDRLVRNDRVIWASC
;
A
#
# COMPACT_ATOMS: atom_id res chain seq x y z
N ARG A 1 30.64 -9.51 13.53
CA ARG A 1 29.57 -8.75 14.22
C ARG A 1 29.50 -7.34 13.67
N SER A 2 29.98 -6.35 14.41
CA SER A 2 30.00 -4.95 13.93
C SER A 2 30.95 -4.70 12.75
N ASP A 3 31.72 -5.69 12.35
CA ASP A 3 32.68 -5.61 11.26
C ASP A 3 32.03 -5.75 9.88
N TYR A 4 30.72 -6.08 9.85
CA TYR A 4 29.96 -6.29 8.62
C TYR A 4 28.69 -5.43 8.61
N PRO A 5 28.28 -4.90 7.47
CA PRO A 5 27.11 -4.02 7.36
C PRO A 5 25.79 -4.75 7.64
N ASN A 6 25.74 -6.07 7.40
CA ASN A 6 24.54 -6.88 7.60
C ASN A 6 24.88 -8.11 8.45
N GLN A 7 24.21 -8.21 9.61
CA GLN A 7 24.53 -9.21 10.62
C GLN A 7 23.40 -10.17 10.86
N VAL A 8 23.73 -11.47 11.06
CA VAL A 8 22.79 -12.45 11.56
C VAL A 8 22.43 -12.10 13.02
N ASN A 9 21.15 -11.82 13.25
CA ASN A 9 20.63 -11.47 14.57
C ASN A 9 19.57 -12.48 14.99
N ASN A 10 19.62 -12.95 16.24
CA ASN A 10 18.63 -13.87 16.80
C ASN A 10 17.21 -13.32 16.76
N LEU A 11 17.03 -12.00 16.81
CA LEU A 11 15.73 -11.32 16.72
C LEU A 11 14.99 -11.61 15.41
N ILE A 12 15.69 -12.00 14.34
CA ILE A 12 15.07 -12.31 13.04
C ILE A 12 14.41 -13.70 13.06
N GLY A 13 14.96 -14.63 13.82
CA GLY A 13 14.50 -16.04 13.81
C GLY A 13 13.73 -16.44 15.07
N PHE A 14 14.35 -16.23 16.22
CA PHE A 14 13.89 -16.78 17.50
C PHE A 14 12.42 -16.47 17.83
N PRO A 15 11.93 -15.21 17.84
CA PRO A 15 10.55 -14.94 18.25
C PRO A 15 9.54 -15.58 17.29
N TYR A 16 9.87 -15.59 16.00
CA TYR A 16 8.96 -15.99 14.94
C TYR A 16 8.87 -17.52 14.78
N ILE A 17 9.97 -18.24 15.01
CA ILE A 17 9.97 -19.71 15.06
C ILE A 17 9.07 -20.20 16.18
N PHE A 18 9.21 -19.62 17.39
CA PHE A 18 8.34 -19.94 18.52
C PHE A 18 6.90 -19.56 18.25
N ARG A 19 6.65 -18.41 17.61
CA ARG A 19 5.29 -17.98 17.25
C ARG A 19 4.61 -19.01 16.36
N GLY A 20 5.27 -19.45 15.29
CA GLY A 20 4.71 -20.45 14.39
C GLY A 20 4.47 -21.79 15.06
N ALA A 21 5.42 -22.25 15.88
CA ALA A 21 5.29 -23.51 16.62
C ALA A 21 4.15 -23.49 17.64
N LEU A 22 4.01 -22.40 18.40
CA LEU A 22 2.99 -22.26 19.44
C LEU A 22 1.58 -22.11 18.84
N ASP A 23 1.42 -21.41 17.73
CA ASP A 23 0.11 -21.21 17.11
C ASP A 23 -0.50 -22.52 16.59
N VAL A 24 0.32 -23.47 16.14
CA VAL A 24 -0.14 -24.81 15.76
C VAL A 24 -0.01 -25.84 16.89
N ARG A 25 0.38 -25.38 18.10
CA ARG A 25 0.63 -26.25 19.26
C ARG A 25 1.54 -27.43 18.92
N ALA A 26 2.66 -27.16 18.26
CA ALA A 26 3.61 -28.20 17.87
C ALA A 26 4.16 -28.94 19.10
N LYS A 27 4.32 -30.25 18.99
CA LYS A 27 4.88 -31.10 20.06
C LYS A 27 6.38 -30.85 20.26
N THR A 28 7.06 -30.44 19.22
CA THR A 28 8.50 -30.15 19.17
C THR A 28 8.78 -29.15 18.06
N ILE A 29 9.94 -28.53 18.08
CA ILE A 29 10.50 -27.78 16.97
C ILE A 29 11.54 -28.68 16.31
N ASN A 30 11.18 -29.27 15.18
CA ASN A 30 12.04 -30.18 14.41
C ASN A 30 12.96 -29.40 13.43
N GLU A 31 13.83 -30.12 12.73
CA GLU A 31 14.77 -29.54 11.79
C GLU A 31 14.07 -28.90 10.58
N GLU A 32 13.00 -29.51 10.09
CA GLU A 32 12.22 -29.02 8.95
C GLU A 32 11.62 -27.65 9.25
N MET A 33 11.16 -27.41 10.48
CA MET A 33 10.66 -26.11 10.92
C MET A 33 11.76 -25.04 10.94
N LYS A 34 12.96 -25.40 11.39
CA LYS A 34 14.13 -24.49 11.40
C LYS A 34 14.59 -24.18 9.98
N ILE A 35 14.64 -25.17 9.11
CA ILE A 35 14.97 -25.01 7.70
C ILE A 35 13.94 -24.14 7.00
N ALA A 36 12.65 -24.36 7.26
CA ALA A 36 11.58 -23.52 6.71
C ALA A 36 11.70 -22.05 7.14
N ALA A 37 12.07 -21.80 8.39
CA ALA A 37 12.36 -20.44 8.86
C ALA A 37 13.55 -19.82 8.13
N ALA A 38 14.65 -20.57 7.96
CA ALA A 38 15.84 -20.10 7.26
C ALA A 38 15.52 -19.74 5.79
N HIS A 39 14.76 -20.59 5.09
CA HIS A 39 14.32 -20.31 3.72
C HIS A 39 13.38 -19.09 3.65
N ALA A 40 12.47 -18.94 4.60
CA ALA A 40 11.57 -17.78 4.66
C ALA A 40 12.35 -16.47 4.84
N ILE A 41 13.36 -16.46 5.72
CA ILE A 41 14.26 -15.32 5.93
C ILE A 41 15.06 -15.01 4.65
N ALA A 42 15.65 -16.02 4.04
CA ALA A 42 16.46 -15.86 2.83
C ALA A 42 15.63 -15.35 1.63
N ASN A 43 14.40 -15.82 1.49
CA ASN A 43 13.50 -15.35 0.44
C ASN A 43 13.06 -13.90 0.68
N LEU A 44 12.73 -13.55 1.93
CA LEU A 44 12.33 -12.18 2.29
C LEU A 44 13.46 -11.16 2.02
N ALA A 45 14.73 -11.54 2.20
CA ALA A 45 15.87 -10.69 1.88
C ALA A 45 15.99 -10.36 0.39
N LYS A 46 15.41 -11.19 -0.49
CA LYS A 46 15.43 -11.00 -1.95
C LYS A 46 14.27 -10.13 -2.44
N GLU A 47 13.25 -9.92 -1.61
CA GLU A 47 12.13 -9.07 -1.93
C GLU A 47 12.51 -7.59 -1.75
N GLU A 48 11.77 -6.72 -2.42
CA GLU A 48 11.95 -5.27 -2.27
C GLU A 48 11.68 -4.83 -0.82
N VAL A 49 12.59 -4.01 -0.28
CA VAL A 49 12.50 -3.53 1.10
C VAL A 49 11.44 -2.42 1.20
N PRO A 50 10.47 -2.52 2.13
CA PRO A 50 9.44 -1.49 2.31
C PRO A 50 10.00 -0.12 2.70
N ASP A 51 9.33 0.96 2.28
CA ASP A 51 9.77 2.34 2.54
C ASP A 51 9.93 2.65 4.03
N GLU A 52 9.07 2.10 4.89
CA GLU A 52 9.16 2.25 6.34
C GLU A 52 10.45 1.64 6.92
N VAL A 53 10.91 0.52 6.36
CA VAL A 53 12.18 -0.11 6.73
C VAL A 53 13.36 0.71 6.22
N VAL A 54 13.26 1.22 4.97
CA VAL A 54 14.26 2.12 4.39
C VAL A 54 14.44 3.37 5.25
N ALA A 55 13.35 3.99 5.69
CA ALA A 55 13.40 5.14 6.58
C ALA A 55 14.06 4.81 7.93
N ALA A 56 13.76 3.64 8.50
CA ALA A 56 14.39 3.18 9.75
C ALA A 56 15.89 2.86 9.60
N MET A 57 16.36 2.57 8.39
CA MET A 57 17.76 2.25 8.07
C MET A 57 18.58 3.46 7.62
N GLY A 58 18.05 4.67 7.67
CA GLY A 58 18.78 5.88 7.30
C GLY A 58 18.49 6.41 5.90
N GLY A 59 17.47 5.89 5.22
CA GLY A 59 16.93 6.44 3.97
C GLY A 59 17.52 5.88 2.68
N GLU A 60 18.57 5.06 2.75
CA GLU A 60 19.11 4.37 1.59
C GLU A 60 18.49 2.97 1.46
N ARG A 61 17.93 2.66 0.27
CA ARG A 61 17.27 1.35 0.06
C ARG A 61 18.29 0.25 -0.16
N PRO A 62 18.39 -0.73 0.74
CA PRO A 62 19.28 -1.85 0.54
C PRO A 62 18.75 -2.78 -0.55
N HIS A 63 19.65 -3.36 -1.32
CA HIS A 63 19.38 -4.40 -2.31
C HIS A 63 20.05 -5.70 -1.92
N TYR A 64 19.38 -6.83 -2.22
CA TYR A 64 19.97 -8.14 -1.98
C TYR A 64 21.35 -8.26 -2.62
N GLY A 65 22.34 -8.64 -1.82
CA GLY A 65 23.74 -8.75 -2.24
C GLY A 65 24.67 -8.99 -1.04
N LYS A 66 25.96 -8.82 -1.25
CA LYS A 66 26.99 -9.05 -0.22
C LYS A 66 26.79 -8.24 1.07
N ASP A 67 26.17 -7.06 0.97
CA ASP A 67 25.95 -6.15 2.07
C ASP A 67 24.51 -6.23 2.64
N TYR A 68 23.61 -7.01 2.03
CA TYR A 68 22.25 -7.27 2.50
C TYR A 68 21.79 -8.68 2.13
N ILE A 69 22.15 -9.64 2.96
CA ILE A 69 21.81 -11.07 2.81
C ILE A 69 20.67 -11.53 3.73
N ILE A 70 20.31 -10.70 4.70
CA ILE A 70 19.31 -10.96 5.74
C ILE A 70 18.44 -9.71 5.89
N PRO A 71 17.11 -9.85 6.06
CA PRO A 71 16.22 -8.73 6.31
C PRO A 71 16.62 -7.96 7.57
N SER A 72 16.27 -6.66 7.60
CA SER A 72 16.40 -5.84 8.81
C SER A 72 15.53 -6.42 9.94
N THR A 73 15.99 -6.32 11.18
CA THR A 73 15.20 -6.67 12.37
C THR A 73 13.94 -5.82 12.53
N PHE A 74 13.89 -4.65 11.88
CA PHE A 74 12.75 -3.73 11.85
C PHE A 74 11.76 -4.05 10.72
N ASP A 75 11.98 -5.10 9.92
CA ASP A 75 11.07 -5.45 8.83
C ASP A 75 9.76 -6.04 9.40
N PRO A 76 8.61 -5.34 9.25
CA PRO A 76 7.35 -5.77 9.83
C PRO A 76 6.81 -7.05 9.18
N ARG A 77 7.34 -7.46 8.03
CA ARG A 77 6.94 -8.70 7.34
C ARG A 77 7.42 -9.96 8.07
N LEU A 78 8.47 -9.85 8.88
CA LEU A 78 9.03 -10.97 9.64
C LEU A 78 7.98 -11.69 10.49
N ILE A 79 7.08 -10.93 11.16
CA ILE A 79 6.05 -11.50 12.04
C ILE A 79 5.03 -12.37 11.31
N SER A 80 4.82 -12.16 10.03
CA SER A 80 3.83 -12.91 9.24
C SER A 80 4.45 -14.00 8.37
N VAL A 81 5.63 -13.74 7.81
CA VAL A 81 6.28 -14.64 6.85
C VAL A 81 6.90 -15.83 7.54
N ILE A 82 7.70 -15.60 8.57
CA ILE A 82 8.45 -16.68 9.24
C ILE A 82 7.53 -17.62 10.03
N PRO A 83 6.61 -17.14 10.89
CA PRO A 83 5.70 -18.04 11.60
C PRO A 83 4.83 -18.87 10.67
N ALA A 84 4.39 -18.29 9.52
CA ALA A 84 3.59 -19.03 8.56
C ALA A 84 4.37 -20.20 7.93
N ALA A 85 5.63 -19.98 7.58
CA ALA A 85 6.50 -21.03 7.05
C ALA A 85 6.76 -22.14 8.10
N VAL A 86 7.02 -21.74 9.34
CA VAL A 86 7.25 -22.67 10.46
C VAL A 86 5.99 -23.48 10.78
N ALA A 87 4.84 -22.84 10.87
CA ALA A 87 3.56 -23.49 11.12
C ALA A 87 3.21 -24.48 10.00
N LYS A 88 3.48 -24.12 8.75
CA LYS A 88 3.28 -25.03 7.61
C LYS A 88 4.19 -26.27 7.72
N ALA A 89 5.47 -26.07 7.98
CA ALA A 89 6.40 -27.19 8.16
C ALA A 89 6.00 -28.10 9.34
N ALA A 90 5.51 -27.53 10.45
CA ALA A 90 5.01 -28.31 11.58
C ALA A 90 3.77 -29.16 11.20
N ILE A 91 2.89 -28.66 10.36
CA ILE A 91 1.71 -29.37 9.87
C ILE A 91 2.15 -30.49 8.92
N ASP A 92 2.99 -30.16 7.95
CA ASP A 92 3.49 -31.10 6.93
C ASP A 92 4.24 -32.28 7.56
N THR A 93 4.99 -32.02 8.62
CA THR A 93 5.75 -33.05 9.38
C THR A 93 4.92 -33.71 10.50
N LYS A 94 3.63 -33.40 10.61
CA LYS A 94 2.69 -33.98 11.56
C LYS A 94 3.05 -33.80 13.05
N VAL A 95 3.87 -32.80 13.38
CA VAL A 95 4.16 -32.42 14.77
C VAL A 95 3.18 -31.40 15.32
N ALA A 96 2.42 -30.71 14.44
CA ALA A 96 1.34 -29.81 14.81
C ALA A 96 0.13 -30.56 15.41
N ARG A 97 -0.56 -29.92 16.38
CA ARG A 97 -1.83 -30.41 16.97
C ARG A 97 -3.03 -29.69 16.41
N ILE A 98 -2.83 -28.53 15.76
CA ILE A 98 -3.86 -27.70 15.14
C ILE A 98 -3.45 -27.45 13.69
N ASN A 99 -4.43 -27.57 12.77
CA ASN A 99 -4.23 -27.24 11.37
C ASN A 99 -4.71 -25.82 11.07
N ILE A 100 -3.96 -25.10 10.25
CA ILE A 100 -4.34 -23.80 9.68
C ILE A 100 -5.00 -24.06 8.33
N LYS A 101 -6.27 -23.71 8.18
CA LYS A 101 -7.03 -23.90 6.94
C LYS A 101 -6.67 -22.90 5.86
N ASN A 102 -6.43 -21.65 6.25
CA ASN A 102 -6.08 -20.54 5.35
C ASN A 102 -4.85 -19.81 5.88
N PHE A 103 -3.75 -19.93 5.16
CA PHE A 103 -2.47 -19.31 5.55
C PHE A 103 -2.46 -17.81 5.29
N ASP A 104 -3.25 -17.28 4.36
CA ASP A 104 -3.32 -15.85 4.11
C ASP A 104 -4.06 -15.15 5.24
N ASP A 105 -5.18 -15.70 5.69
CA ASP A 105 -5.89 -15.22 6.89
C ASP A 105 -4.98 -15.29 8.13
N TYR A 106 -4.18 -16.34 8.26
CA TYR A 106 -3.24 -16.48 9.37
C TYR A 106 -2.13 -15.42 9.34
N LYS A 107 -1.55 -15.15 8.18
CA LYS A 107 -0.56 -14.06 8.01
C LYS A 107 -1.17 -12.71 8.36
N ASP A 108 -2.41 -12.47 7.94
CA ASP A 108 -3.12 -11.23 8.25
C ASP A 108 -3.38 -11.07 9.75
N GLN A 109 -3.79 -12.13 10.45
CA GLN A 109 -3.92 -12.13 11.91
C GLN A 109 -2.60 -11.82 12.61
N LEU A 110 -1.47 -12.32 12.10
CA LEU A 110 -0.15 -12.02 12.65
C LEU A 110 0.25 -10.56 12.45
N ARG A 111 -0.01 -9.99 11.26
CA ARG A 111 0.23 -8.55 10.96
C ARG A 111 -0.58 -7.64 11.89
N GLN A 112 -1.83 -8.01 12.15
CA GLN A 112 -2.73 -7.27 13.03
C GLN A 112 -2.21 -7.13 14.47
N ARG A 113 -1.34 -8.04 14.91
CA ARG A 113 -0.72 -7.96 16.24
C ARG A 113 0.33 -6.85 16.37
N LEU A 114 0.93 -6.43 15.26
CA LEU A 114 1.85 -5.27 15.24
C LEU A 114 1.09 -3.95 15.20
N ASP A 115 0.01 -3.91 14.44
CA ASP A 115 -0.77 -2.69 14.27
C ASP A 115 -2.28 -3.02 14.25
N PRO A 116 -3.02 -2.72 15.31
CA PRO A 116 -4.46 -2.91 15.37
C PRO A 116 -5.23 -2.12 14.30
N THR A 117 -4.68 -1.01 13.79
CA THR A 117 -5.29 -0.21 12.71
C THR A 117 -5.36 -0.96 11.40
N VAL A 118 -4.44 -1.89 11.15
CA VAL A 118 -4.44 -2.75 9.96
C VAL A 118 -5.77 -3.52 9.83
N THR A 119 -6.31 -4.02 10.94
CA THR A 119 -7.59 -4.74 10.94
C THR A 119 -8.74 -3.85 10.50
N ILE A 120 -8.81 -2.64 11.05
CA ILE A 120 -9.85 -1.66 10.71
C ILE A 120 -9.73 -1.28 9.24
N MET A 121 -8.51 -0.99 8.79
CA MET A 121 -8.25 -0.62 7.40
C MET A 121 -8.54 -1.76 6.41
N GLN A 122 -8.24 -3.02 6.75
CA GLN A 122 -8.61 -4.17 5.93
C GLN A 122 -10.13 -4.32 5.81
N GLY A 123 -10.87 -4.16 6.92
CA GLY A 123 -12.33 -4.16 6.91
C GLY A 123 -12.88 -3.08 5.98
N VAL A 124 -12.35 -1.85 6.07
CA VAL A 124 -12.71 -0.73 5.20
C VAL A 124 -12.36 -1.02 3.74
N ASN A 125 -11.15 -1.49 3.47
CA ASN A 125 -10.68 -1.81 2.12
C ASN A 125 -11.54 -2.91 1.47
N ASN A 126 -11.87 -3.97 2.23
CA ASN A 126 -12.74 -5.04 1.74
C ASN A 126 -14.16 -4.56 1.43
N TYR A 127 -14.69 -3.64 2.23
CA TYR A 127 -15.98 -3.01 1.96
C TYR A 127 -15.94 -2.14 0.69
N ILE A 128 -14.89 -1.30 0.55
CA ILE A 128 -14.69 -0.42 -0.60
C ILE A 128 -14.55 -1.23 -1.90
N ARG A 129 -13.75 -2.32 -1.89
CA ARG A 129 -13.56 -3.19 -3.06
C ARG A 129 -14.85 -3.83 -3.57
N LYS A 130 -15.81 -4.09 -2.68
CA LYS A 130 -17.14 -4.63 -3.08
C LYS A 130 -18.02 -3.59 -3.78
N LYS A 131 -17.77 -2.28 -3.53
CA LYS A 131 -18.56 -1.17 -4.09
C LYS A 131 -17.63 -0.03 -4.51
N PRO A 132 -16.79 -0.24 -5.54
CA PRO A 132 -15.81 0.75 -5.95
C PRO A 132 -16.51 2.06 -6.35
N LYS A 133 -15.99 3.19 -5.86
CA LYS A 133 -16.47 4.52 -6.17
C LYS A 133 -15.52 5.25 -7.10
N LYS A 134 -16.04 6.19 -7.87
CA LYS A 134 -15.21 7.18 -8.58
C LYS A 134 -14.70 8.19 -7.57
N VAL A 135 -13.37 8.40 -7.56
CA VAL A 135 -12.69 9.36 -6.69
C VAL A 135 -11.91 10.34 -7.55
N VAL A 136 -12.15 11.63 -7.32
CA VAL A 136 -11.51 12.71 -8.10
C VAL A 136 -10.26 13.18 -7.36
N PHE A 137 -9.14 13.20 -8.06
CA PHE A 137 -7.85 13.70 -7.62
C PHE A 137 -7.64 15.07 -8.28
N ALA A 138 -7.80 16.15 -7.49
CA ALA A 138 -7.91 17.52 -8.01
C ALA A 138 -6.66 18.05 -8.69
N ASP A 139 -5.46 17.71 -8.17
CA ASP A 139 -4.17 18.18 -8.70
C ASP A 139 -3.44 17.07 -9.44
N GLY A 140 -4.02 16.60 -10.55
CA GLY A 140 -3.48 15.48 -11.32
C GLY A 140 -2.10 15.72 -11.96
N GLU A 141 -1.59 16.95 -11.96
CA GLU A 141 -0.24 17.30 -12.44
C GLU A 141 0.82 17.19 -11.34
N ASP A 142 0.42 17.10 -10.06
CA ASP A 142 1.33 16.90 -8.92
C ASP A 142 1.81 15.44 -8.88
N GLU A 143 3.11 15.25 -8.65
CA GLU A 143 3.72 13.94 -8.65
C GLU A 143 3.18 13.02 -7.53
N ASN A 144 2.97 13.56 -6.32
CA ASN A 144 2.46 12.79 -5.20
C ASN A 144 1.00 12.41 -5.42
N MET A 145 0.21 13.32 -5.99
CA MET A 145 -1.18 13.06 -6.36
C MET A 145 -1.29 11.97 -7.43
N LEU A 146 -0.40 11.98 -8.42
CA LEU A 146 -0.31 10.92 -9.43
C LEU A 146 0.03 9.57 -8.81
N LYS A 147 1.07 9.52 -7.96
CA LYS A 147 1.45 8.31 -7.23
C LYS A 147 0.30 7.78 -6.37
N ALA A 148 -0.42 8.66 -5.69
CA ALA A 148 -1.57 8.31 -4.88
C ALA A 148 -2.73 7.74 -5.73
N ALA A 149 -3.05 8.34 -6.88
CA ALA A 149 -4.09 7.86 -7.78
C ALA A 149 -3.74 6.48 -8.38
N ILE A 150 -2.46 6.27 -8.73
CA ILE A 150 -1.95 4.99 -9.21
C ILE A 150 -2.05 3.92 -8.12
N ALA A 151 -1.59 4.21 -6.90
CA ALA A 151 -1.66 3.30 -5.77
C ALA A 151 -3.12 2.94 -5.43
N PHE A 152 -4.03 3.93 -5.48
CA PHE A 152 -5.46 3.75 -5.27
C PHE A 152 -6.07 2.79 -6.30
N LYS A 153 -5.71 2.93 -7.58
CA LYS A 153 -6.15 2.04 -8.66
C LYS A 153 -5.59 0.64 -8.48
N ASN A 154 -4.27 0.52 -8.29
CA ASN A 154 -3.59 -0.77 -8.17
C ASN A 154 -4.07 -1.58 -6.95
N SER A 155 -4.46 -0.89 -5.89
CA SER A 155 -5.05 -1.51 -4.68
C SER A 155 -6.53 -1.88 -4.85
N ASN A 156 -7.14 -1.65 -6.03
CA ASN A 156 -8.56 -1.90 -6.30
C ASN A 156 -9.51 -1.19 -5.31
N LEU A 157 -9.16 0.02 -4.87
CA LEU A 157 -9.97 0.78 -3.93
C LEU A 157 -11.07 1.59 -4.61
N GLY A 158 -10.98 1.80 -5.93
CA GLY A 158 -11.98 2.50 -6.71
C GLY A 158 -11.47 2.92 -8.09
N ILE A 159 -12.20 3.83 -8.72
CA ILE A 159 -11.91 4.33 -10.05
C ILE A 159 -11.40 5.78 -9.91
N PRO A 160 -10.09 6.04 -10.04
CA PRO A 160 -9.55 7.38 -9.94
C PRO A 160 -9.88 8.20 -11.19
N ILE A 161 -10.12 9.51 -10.99
CA ILE A 161 -10.25 10.52 -12.05
C ILE A 161 -9.26 11.62 -11.73
N LEU A 162 -8.36 11.94 -12.65
CA LEU A 162 -7.39 13.02 -12.49
C LEU A 162 -7.90 14.32 -13.11
N VAL A 163 -7.78 15.43 -12.40
CA VAL A 163 -8.11 16.75 -12.91
C VAL A 163 -6.83 17.50 -13.25
N GLY A 164 -6.68 17.88 -14.51
CA GLY A 164 -5.51 18.62 -14.97
C GLY A 164 -5.36 18.60 -16.49
N LYS A 165 -4.26 19.17 -16.97
CA LYS A 165 -3.92 19.14 -18.41
C LYS A 165 -3.33 17.79 -18.78
N GLU A 166 -3.91 17.15 -19.78
CA GLU A 166 -3.53 15.79 -20.18
C GLU A 166 -2.05 15.67 -20.55
N ASP A 167 -1.52 16.66 -21.30
CA ASP A 167 -0.13 16.67 -21.73
C ASP A 167 0.85 16.74 -20.54
N LEU A 168 0.53 17.56 -19.52
CA LEU A 168 1.36 17.69 -18.33
C LEU A 168 1.32 16.41 -17.47
N ILE A 169 0.14 15.82 -17.31
CA ILE A 169 -0.05 14.56 -16.61
C ILE A 169 0.73 13.45 -17.30
N LYS A 170 0.60 13.30 -18.63
CA LYS A 170 1.34 12.30 -19.40
C LYS A 170 2.86 12.48 -19.30
N ASN A 171 3.34 13.72 -19.33
CA ASN A 171 4.77 14.00 -19.16
C ASN A 171 5.28 13.63 -17.76
N GLN A 172 4.50 13.89 -16.71
CA GLN A 172 4.86 13.48 -15.34
C GLN A 172 4.86 11.96 -15.20
N LEU A 173 3.88 11.25 -15.79
CA LEU A 173 3.83 9.79 -15.79
C LEU A 173 5.09 9.18 -16.41
N LYS A 174 5.55 9.72 -17.56
CA LYS A 174 6.80 9.28 -18.19
C LYS A 174 8.01 9.49 -17.27
N LYS A 175 8.09 10.62 -16.55
CA LYS A 175 9.19 10.90 -15.61
C LYS A 175 9.25 9.92 -14.44
N ILE A 176 8.10 9.47 -13.94
CA ILE A 176 8.04 8.49 -12.85
C ILE A 176 8.08 7.03 -13.34
N GLY A 177 8.40 6.81 -14.64
CA GLY A 177 8.60 5.47 -15.21
C GLY A 177 7.33 4.69 -15.52
N TYR A 178 6.17 5.34 -15.55
CA TYR A 178 4.92 4.69 -15.94
C TYR A 178 4.78 4.60 -17.47
N SER A 179 4.46 3.40 -17.97
CA SER A 179 4.31 3.13 -19.41
C SER A 179 3.03 3.73 -20.01
N GLU A 180 2.95 3.78 -21.35
CA GLU A 180 1.90 4.45 -22.13
C GLU A 180 0.47 3.93 -21.95
N ASN A 181 0.25 2.75 -21.36
CA ASN A 181 -1.07 2.17 -21.07
C ASN A 181 -1.65 2.65 -19.74
N PHE A 182 -1.75 3.97 -19.59
CA PHE A 182 -2.33 4.57 -18.41
C PHE A 182 -3.86 4.68 -18.55
N ASP A 183 -4.56 3.69 -18.03
CA ASP A 183 -6.02 3.63 -18.04
C ASP A 183 -6.61 4.32 -16.79
N ILE A 184 -6.46 5.65 -16.69
CA ILE A 184 -7.14 6.52 -15.72
C ILE A 184 -7.79 7.69 -16.49
N GLU A 185 -9.05 7.98 -16.19
CA GLU A 185 -9.78 9.09 -16.78
C GLU A 185 -9.12 10.42 -16.39
N ILE A 186 -8.73 11.24 -17.39
CA ILE A 186 -8.19 12.57 -17.18
C ILE A 186 -9.22 13.59 -17.63
N VAL A 187 -9.49 14.60 -16.79
CA VAL A 187 -10.45 15.67 -17.09
C VAL A 187 -9.77 17.04 -16.96
N ASN A 188 -9.80 17.81 -18.02
CA ASN A 188 -9.39 19.20 -17.98
C ASN A 188 -10.56 20.08 -17.54
N SER A 189 -10.43 20.77 -16.41
CA SER A 189 -11.47 21.65 -15.88
C SER A 189 -11.88 22.77 -16.86
N LYS A 190 -10.93 23.22 -17.73
CA LYS A 190 -11.17 24.30 -18.70
C LYS A 190 -12.09 23.86 -19.85
N ASP A 191 -11.95 22.59 -20.29
CA ASP A 191 -12.61 22.06 -21.48
C ASP A 191 -13.75 21.08 -21.14
N SER A 192 -14.06 20.94 -19.86
CA SER A 192 -15.07 20.00 -19.38
C SER A 192 -16.47 20.40 -19.82
N LYS A 193 -17.17 19.48 -20.47
CA LYS A 193 -18.61 19.61 -20.80
C LYS A 193 -19.49 19.85 -19.56
N LYS A 194 -19.00 19.49 -18.38
CA LYS A 194 -19.72 19.66 -17.09
C LYS A 194 -19.55 21.05 -16.49
N ARG A 195 -18.64 21.91 -17.03
CA ARG A 195 -18.31 23.23 -16.47
C ARG A 195 -19.54 24.09 -16.21
N GLN A 196 -20.42 24.26 -17.20
CA GLN A 196 -21.62 25.07 -17.04
C GLN A 196 -22.57 24.52 -15.96
N LYS A 197 -22.73 23.20 -15.88
CA LYS A 197 -23.53 22.55 -14.85
C LYS A 197 -22.95 22.82 -13.46
N TYR A 198 -21.66 22.72 -13.31
CA TYR A 198 -20.95 22.96 -12.04
C TYR A 198 -20.97 24.45 -11.65
N ALA A 199 -20.81 25.37 -12.61
CA ALA A 199 -20.94 26.80 -12.37
C ALA A 199 -22.31 27.15 -11.83
N LYS A 200 -23.39 26.64 -12.43
CA LYS A 200 -24.78 26.85 -11.94
C LYS A 200 -24.98 26.23 -10.55
N TYR A 201 -24.46 25.04 -10.31
CA TYR A 201 -24.54 24.41 -8.99
C TYR A 201 -23.83 25.27 -7.92
N LEU A 202 -22.62 25.72 -8.22
CA LEU A 202 -21.81 26.54 -7.32
C LEU A 202 -22.52 27.90 -7.05
N PHE A 203 -23.07 28.53 -8.10
CA PHE A 203 -23.87 29.76 -7.99
C PHE A 203 -25.06 29.57 -7.06
N GLY A 204 -25.84 28.51 -7.25
CA GLY A 204 -26.98 28.21 -6.37
C GLY A 204 -26.61 28.03 -4.89
N LYS A 205 -25.39 27.60 -4.61
CA LYS A 205 -24.91 27.44 -3.23
C LYS A 205 -24.30 28.70 -2.63
N LEU A 206 -23.61 29.52 -3.42
CA LEU A 206 -22.77 30.61 -2.91
C LEU A 206 -23.36 32.01 -3.11
N GLN A 207 -24.32 32.19 -4.03
CA GLN A 207 -24.90 33.50 -4.31
C GLN A 207 -25.42 34.24 -3.05
N ARG A 208 -26.10 33.51 -2.14
CA ARG A 208 -26.66 34.09 -0.91
C ARG A 208 -25.64 34.34 0.17
N ASN A 209 -24.59 33.49 0.25
CA ASN A 209 -23.61 33.51 1.35
C ASN A 209 -22.40 34.39 1.03
N LYS A 210 -22.02 34.52 -0.25
CA LYS A 210 -20.79 35.20 -0.67
C LYS A 210 -21.02 36.28 -1.73
N GLY A 211 -22.27 36.51 -2.18
CA GLY A 211 -22.59 37.51 -3.19
C GLY A 211 -21.96 37.29 -4.56
N LEU A 212 -21.56 36.03 -4.88
CA LEU A 212 -20.93 35.69 -6.15
C LEU A 212 -21.94 35.72 -7.28
N LEU A 213 -21.50 36.21 -8.44
CA LEU A 213 -22.29 36.20 -9.68
C LEU A 213 -22.03 34.86 -10.43
N GLU A 214 -22.93 34.55 -11.38
CA GLU A 214 -22.80 33.27 -12.14
C GLU A 214 -21.48 33.20 -12.92
N TRP A 215 -21.00 34.32 -13.46
CA TRP A 215 -19.72 34.38 -14.18
C TRP A 215 -18.52 34.21 -13.25
N ASP A 216 -18.59 34.64 -11.99
CA ASP A 216 -17.55 34.38 -10.98
C ASP A 216 -17.46 32.88 -10.70
N CYS A 217 -18.61 32.22 -10.58
CA CYS A 217 -18.68 30.77 -10.38
C CYS A 217 -18.14 30.02 -11.60
N ASP A 218 -18.42 30.45 -12.83
CA ASP A 218 -17.81 29.83 -14.02
C ASP A 218 -16.30 30.02 -14.06
N ARG A 219 -15.80 31.21 -13.69
CA ARG A 219 -14.36 31.47 -13.59
C ARG A 219 -13.68 30.60 -12.53
N LEU A 220 -14.31 30.41 -11.36
CA LEU A 220 -13.81 29.57 -10.28
C LEU A 220 -13.75 28.10 -10.73
N VAL A 221 -14.83 27.57 -11.26
CA VAL A 221 -14.89 26.18 -11.75
C VAL A 221 -13.85 25.93 -12.87
N ARG A 222 -13.62 26.92 -13.72
CA ARG A 222 -12.66 26.83 -14.82
C ARG A 222 -11.21 26.85 -14.37
N ASN A 223 -10.86 27.68 -13.39
CA ASN A 223 -9.48 27.98 -13.03
C ASN A 223 -9.00 27.25 -11.78
N ASP A 224 -9.92 26.83 -10.91
CA ASP A 224 -9.59 26.11 -9.68
C ASP A 224 -10.03 24.65 -9.79
N ARG A 225 -9.04 23.76 -9.80
CA ARG A 225 -9.25 22.31 -9.93
C ARG A 225 -9.93 21.70 -8.72
N VAL A 226 -9.65 22.26 -7.53
CA VAL A 226 -10.25 21.79 -6.27
C VAL A 226 -11.73 22.14 -6.25
N ILE A 227 -12.07 23.35 -6.69
CA ILE A 227 -13.49 23.78 -6.82
C ILE A 227 -14.20 22.93 -7.86
N TRP A 228 -13.57 22.69 -9.02
CA TRP A 228 -14.14 21.80 -10.04
C TRP A 228 -14.38 20.39 -9.49
N ALA A 229 -13.42 19.83 -8.77
CA ALA A 229 -13.49 18.50 -8.18
C ALA A 229 -14.56 18.38 -7.08
N SER A 230 -14.86 19.49 -6.41
CA SER A 230 -15.85 19.56 -5.32
C SER A 230 -17.31 19.70 -5.82
N CYS A 231 -17.50 20.00 -7.12
CA CYS A 231 -18.81 20.11 -7.77
C CYS A 231 -19.28 18.78 -8.36
#